data_5ae66608f30f8505d66b0b6f239bb0df
#
_entry.id   5ae66608f30f8505d66b0b6f239bb0df
#
_cell.length_a   1.000
_cell.length_b   1.000
_cell.length_c   1.000
_cell.angle_alpha   90.00
_cell.angle_beta   90.00
_cell.angle_gamma   90.00
#
_symmetry.space_group_name_H-M   'P 1'
#
loop_
_entity.id
_entity.type
_entity.pdbx_description
1 polymer ?
#
loop_
_entity_poly.entity_id
_entity_poly.type
_entity_poly.pdbx_seq_one_letter_code
_entity_poly.pdbx_strand_id
1 'polypeptide(L)'
;MRYFELRELINADAYRYTGNNRLTSRLAQFIISPGFRFSWWMRFCGYLHEHTVWHILLPLAWLVYHRLQVKFGYGISYKCKIGGGLYLPHYGGINVSEIAHIGSNCNLSQLVTIGVSRRGEMMGVPVIGDEVYIGPGAVIFGAIQVGDRAAIGANCVVTKDVPESAVMAGVPGKVISYEGSAGYIHNTLGRA
;
A
#
# COMPACT_ATOMS: atom_id res chain seq x y z
N MET A 1 12.82 12.95 0.27
CA MET A 1 12.82 12.02 1.45
C MET A 1 14.22 11.99 2.06
N ARG A 2 14.39 12.33 3.34
CA ARG A 2 15.68 12.22 4.04
C ARG A 2 15.96 10.76 4.38
N TYR A 3 17.24 10.41 4.63
CA TYR A 3 17.64 9.04 5.02
C TYR A 3 16.89 8.52 6.27
N PHE A 4 16.65 9.39 7.22
CA PHE A 4 15.88 9.05 8.42
C PHE A 4 14.43 8.64 8.10
N GLU A 5 13.76 9.37 7.22
CA GLU A 5 12.41 9.06 6.76
C GLU A 5 12.34 7.73 6.02
N LEU A 6 13.32 7.43 5.16
CA LEU A 6 13.44 6.12 4.52
C LEU A 6 13.52 5.00 5.56
N ARG A 7 14.37 5.19 6.59
CA ARG A 7 14.55 4.21 7.65
C ARG A 7 13.26 3.99 8.45
N GLU A 8 12.52 5.04 8.74
CA GLU A 8 11.23 4.94 9.44
C GLU A 8 10.20 4.19 8.62
N LEU A 9 10.06 4.50 7.33
CA LEU A 9 9.15 3.80 6.43
C LEU A 9 9.47 2.30 6.36
N ILE A 10 10.75 1.94 6.17
CA ILE A 10 11.18 0.53 6.12
C ILE A 10 10.94 -0.17 7.47
N ASN A 11 11.17 0.52 8.57
CA ASN A 11 10.93 -0.03 9.90
C ASN A 11 9.44 -0.27 10.15
N ALA A 12 8.60 0.67 9.76
CA ALA A 12 7.15 0.51 9.88
C ALA A 12 6.64 -0.65 9.01
N ASP A 13 7.09 -0.75 7.74
CA ASP A 13 6.76 -1.88 6.89
C ASP A 13 7.22 -3.20 7.53
N ALA A 14 8.47 -3.28 8.02
CA ALA A 14 8.99 -4.50 8.66
C ALA A 14 8.19 -4.91 9.90
N TYR A 15 7.80 -3.93 10.71
CA TYR A 15 7.07 -4.18 11.95
C TYR A 15 5.71 -4.86 11.69
N ARG A 16 5.05 -4.52 10.56
CA ARG A 16 3.81 -5.18 10.15
C ARG A 16 3.94 -6.69 10.00
N TYR A 17 5.12 -7.17 9.55
CA TYR A 17 5.40 -8.61 9.34
C TYR A 17 5.97 -9.29 10.58
N THR A 18 6.63 -8.56 11.48
CA THR A 18 7.40 -9.16 12.58
C THR A 18 6.76 -8.99 13.95
N GLY A 19 5.95 -7.95 14.15
CA GLY A 19 5.46 -7.53 15.46
C GLY A 19 6.57 -7.09 16.43
N ASN A 20 7.81 -6.93 15.97
CA ASN A 20 8.95 -6.54 16.79
C ASN A 20 10.03 -5.80 15.98
N ASN A 21 10.97 -5.18 16.70
CA ASN A 21 12.05 -4.39 16.09
C ASN A 21 13.40 -5.13 15.99
N ARG A 22 13.43 -6.47 16.14
CA ARG A 22 14.68 -7.24 16.10
C ARG A 22 15.23 -7.32 14.68
N LEU A 23 16.53 -7.04 14.52
CA LEU A 23 17.21 -7.10 13.22
C LEU A 23 17.12 -8.49 12.59
N THR A 24 17.27 -9.54 13.39
CA THR A 24 17.18 -10.94 12.92
C THR A 24 15.80 -11.26 12.33
N SER A 25 14.73 -10.79 12.97
CA SER A 25 13.35 -10.96 12.46
C SER A 25 13.16 -10.23 11.13
N ARG A 26 13.69 -9.02 10.99
CA ARG A 26 13.62 -8.24 9.74
C ARG A 26 14.36 -8.92 8.59
N LEU A 27 15.57 -9.41 8.85
CA LEU A 27 16.37 -10.15 7.85
C LEU A 27 15.65 -11.42 7.41
N ALA A 28 15.08 -12.17 8.36
CA ALA A 28 14.29 -13.36 8.05
C ALA A 28 13.09 -12.99 7.17
N GLN A 29 12.33 -11.95 7.52
CA GLN A 29 11.18 -11.52 6.72
C GLN A 29 11.58 -10.98 5.34
N PHE A 30 12.72 -10.31 5.21
CA PHE A 30 13.22 -9.89 3.90
C PHE A 30 13.46 -11.08 2.96
N ILE A 31 13.88 -12.22 3.49
CA ILE A 31 14.10 -13.44 2.71
C ILE A 31 12.77 -14.16 2.43
N ILE A 32 11.91 -14.29 3.45
CA ILE A 32 10.71 -15.13 3.41
C ILE A 32 9.52 -14.41 2.77
N SER A 33 9.30 -13.11 3.08
CA SER A 33 8.10 -12.39 2.68
C SER A 33 8.29 -11.60 1.38
N PRO A 34 7.65 -12.01 0.27
CA PRO A 34 7.69 -11.28 -1.00
C PRO A 34 7.21 -9.83 -0.87
N GLY A 35 6.15 -9.60 -0.10
CA GLY A 35 5.58 -8.26 0.09
C GLY A 35 6.54 -7.31 0.80
N PHE A 36 7.18 -7.74 1.89
CA PHE A 36 8.18 -6.91 2.58
C PHE A 36 9.42 -6.65 1.72
N ARG A 37 9.93 -7.66 1.03
CA ARG A 37 11.04 -7.50 0.10
C ARG A 37 10.72 -6.50 -1.02
N PHE A 38 9.50 -6.57 -1.55
CA PHE A 38 9.03 -5.62 -2.57
C PHE A 38 8.95 -4.20 -2.01
N SER A 39 8.28 -3.98 -0.85
CA SER A 39 8.15 -2.64 -0.26
C SER A 39 9.51 -2.04 0.09
N TRP A 40 10.47 -2.84 0.55
CA TRP A 40 11.84 -2.40 0.81
C TRP A 40 12.51 -1.82 -0.45
N TRP A 41 12.48 -2.56 -1.57
CA TRP A 41 13.06 -2.09 -2.83
C TRP A 41 12.30 -0.90 -3.42
N MET A 42 10.99 -0.88 -3.28
CA MET A 42 10.14 0.26 -3.66
C MET A 42 10.58 1.54 -2.92
N ARG A 43 10.70 1.48 -1.59
CA ARG A 43 11.15 2.60 -0.74
C ARG A 43 12.57 3.04 -1.12
N PHE A 44 13.46 2.09 -1.35
CA PHE A 44 14.84 2.38 -1.72
C PHE A 44 14.94 3.06 -3.10
N CYS A 45 14.22 2.59 -4.11
CA CYS A 45 14.13 3.26 -5.41
C CYS A 45 13.56 4.67 -5.30
N GLY A 46 12.51 4.87 -4.48
CA GLY A 46 11.96 6.19 -4.21
C GLY A 46 13.00 7.14 -3.60
N TYR A 47 13.74 6.66 -2.61
CA TYR A 47 14.84 7.43 -2.00
C TYR A 47 15.93 7.81 -3.04
N LEU A 48 16.41 6.85 -3.83
CA LEU A 48 17.42 7.13 -4.85
C LEU A 48 16.91 8.11 -5.91
N HIS A 49 15.64 8.04 -6.27
CA HIS A 49 15.03 8.93 -7.26
C HIS A 49 15.00 10.40 -6.81
N GLU A 50 14.79 10.65 -5.53
CA GLU A 50 14.77 12.02 -4.97
C GLU A 50 16.17 12.60 -4.71
N HIS A 51 17.23 11.79 -4.78
CA HIS A 51 18.61 12.21 -4.48
C HIS A 51 19.51 12.11 -5.69
N THR A 52 19.79 13.24 -6.35
CA THR A 52 20.57 13.33 -7.58
C THR A 52 21.93 12.63 -7.49
N VAL A 53 22.62 12.74 -6.34
CA VAL A 53 23.94 12.10 -6.10
C VAL A 53 23.87 10.57 -6.23
N TRP A 54 22.72 9.97 -5.90
CA TRP A 54 22.52 8.52 -5.92
C TRP A 54 21.84 8.00 -7.20
N HIS A 55 21.52 8.89 -8.15
CA HIS A 55 20.89 8.48 -9.42
C HIS A 55 21.68 7.44 -10.19
N ILE A 56 23.01 7.37 -10.01
CA ILE A 56 23.86 6.36 -10.64
C ILE A 56 23.49 4.93 -10.18
N LEU A 57 22.98 4.77 -8.97
CA LEU A 57 22.56 3.47 -8.43
C LEU A 57 21.11 3.11 -8.77
N LEU A 58 20.31 4.10 -9.16
CA LEU A 58 18.88 3.91 -9.44
C LEU A 58 18.61 2.85 -10.53
N PRO A 59 19.33 2.79 -11.67
CA PRO A 59 19.07 1.79 -12.70
C PRO A 59 19.24 0.35 -12.18
N LEU A 60 20.27 0.11 -11.35
CA LEU A 60 20.52 -1.21 -10.76
C LEU A 60 19.45 -1.58 -9.73
N ALA A 61 19.13 -0.66 -8.84
CA ALA A 61 18.05 -0.84 -7.86
C ALA A 61 16.70 -1.06 -8.55
N TRP A 62 16.41 -0.27 -9.59
CA TRP A 62 15.20 -0.38 -10.39
C TRP A 62 15.10 -1.74 -11.09
N LEU A 63 16.20 -2.30 -11.59
CA LEU A 63 16.20 -3.62 -12.22
C LEU A 63 15.75 -4.71 -11.25
N VAL A 64 16.25 -4.67 -10.00
CA VAL A 64 15.82 -5.61 -8.95
C VAL A 64 14.35 -5.39 -8.61
N TYR A 65 13.96 -4.15 -8.37
CA TYR A 65 12.59 -3.78 -8.07
C TYR A 65 11.62 -4.21 -9.19
N HIS A 66 11.95 -3.94 -10.46
CA HIS A 66 11.14 -4.31 -11.61
C HIS A 66 10.97 -5.84 -11.74
N ARG A 67 12.06 -6.60 -11.49
CA ARG A 67 11.95 -8.07 -11.45
C ARG A 67 11.00 -8.56 -10.38
N LEU A 68 10.97 -7.90 -9.21
CA LEU A 68 10.03 -8.25 -8.15
C LEU A 68 8.60 -7.87 -8.52
N GLN A 69 8.39 -6.73 -9.20
CA GLN A 69 7.08 -6.35 -9.75
C GLN A 69 6.52 -7.44 -10.67
N VAL A 70 7.29 -7.84 -11.65
CA VAL A 70 6.87 -8.86 -12.63
C VAL A 70 6.70 -10.22 -11.96
N LYS A 71 7.66 -10.64 -11.11
CA LYS A 71 7.63 -11.95 -10.47
C LYS A 71 6.42 -12.14 -9.55
N PHE A 72 6.04 -11.10 -8.82
CA PHE A 72 4.98 -11.18 -7.80
C PHE A 72 3.69 -10.49 -8.21
N GLY A 73 3.64 -9.85 -9.39
CA GLY A 73 2.46 -9.17 -9.88
C GLY A 73 2.11 -7.90 -9.07
N TYR A 74 3.12 -7.15 -8.63
CA TYR A 74 2.93 -5.87 -7.93
C TYR A 74 3.10 -4.69 -8.89
N GLY A 75 2.01 -4.18 -9.43
CA GLY A 75 1.97 -2.96 -10.26
C GLY A 75 1.89 -1.69 -9.40
N ILE A 76 2.84 -1.49 -8.49
CA ILE A 76 2.91 -0.32 -7.61
C ILE A 76 4.17 0.46 -7.96
N SER A 77 4.07 1.74 -8.33
CA SER A 77 5.24 2.57 -8.66
C SER A 77 5.98 3.00 -7.40
N TYR A 78 7.32 3.06 -7.47
CA TYR A 78 8.15 3.62 -6.39
C TYR A 78 7.94 5.13 -6.17
N LYS A 79 7.25 5.80 -7.10
CA LYS A 79 6.86 7.22 -6.99
C LYS A 79 5.51 7.39 -6.30
N CYS A 80 4.76 6.31 -6.10
CA CYS A 80 3.47 6.37 -5.42
C CYS A 80 3.66 6.82 -3.96
N LYS A 81 2.83 7.74 -3.52
CA LYS A 81 2.87 8.24 -2.14
C LYS A 81 2.13 7.27 -1.21
N ILE A 82 2.90 6.47 -0.50
CA ILE A 82 2.37 5.46 0.43
C ILE A 82 3.01 5.66 1.81
N GLY A 83 2.21 5.80 2.84
CA GLY A 83 2.64 5.90 4.23
C GLY A 83 3.41 4.66 4.72
N GLY A 84 4.02 4.74 5.90
CA GLY A 84 4.72 3.62 6.51
C GLY A 84 3.77 2.51 6.94
N GLY A 85 4.28 1.28 7.06
CA GLY A 85 3.47 0.15 7.48
C GLY A 85 2.62 -0.47 6.35
N LEU A 86 3.07 -0.35 5.10
CA LEU A 86 2.44 -1.05 3.99
C LEU A 86 2.55 -2.57 4.17
N TYR A 87 1.41 -3.25 4.15
CA TYR A 87 1.34 -4.69 4.29
C TYR A 87 0.73 -5.37 3.07
N LEU A 88 1.52 -6.21 2.40
CA LEU A 88 1.16 -6.98 1.21
C LEU A 88 1.21 -8.47 1.56
N PRO A 89 0.16 -9.02 2.19
CA PRO A 89 0.19 -10.41 2.71
C PRO A 89 0.31 -11.46 1.61
N HIS A 90 -0.26 -11.18 0.46
CA HIS A 90 -0.32 -12.09 -0.69
C HIS A 90 0.21 -11.39 -1.95
N TYR A 91 0.79 -12.16 -2.85
CA TYR A 91 1.22 -11.66 -4.16
C TYR A 91 0.16 -11.94 -5.23
N GLY A 92 0.25 -11.21 -6.34
CA GLY A 92 -0.62 -11.40 -7.51
C GLY A 92 -1.59 -10.24 -7.75
N GLY A 93 -1.37 -9.55 -8.86
CA GLY A 93 -2.35 -8.63 -9.46
C GLY A 93 -2.66 -7.36 -8.67
N ILE A 94 -1.80 -6.90 -7.76
CA ILE A 94 -2.02 -5.62 -7.07
C ILE A 94 -1.59 -4.49 -7.99
N ASN A 95 -2.53 -3.61 -8.37
CA ASN A 95 -2.27 -2.46 -9.23
C ASN A 95 -2.68 -1.16 -8.54
N VAL A 96 -1.73 -0.23 -8.43
CA VAL A 96 -1.95 1.09 -7.81
C VAL A 96 -1.50 2.17 -8.78
N SER A 97 -2.39 3.12 -9.06
CA SER A 97 -2.07 4.31 -9.84
C SER A 97 -0.93 5.09 -9.18
N GLU A 98 0.07 5.49 -9.96
CA GLU A 98 1.25 6.22 -9.46
C GLU A 98 0.88 7.52 -8.73
N ILE A 99 -0.21 8.16 -9.13
CA ILE A 99 -0.67 9.42 -8.55
C ILE A 99 -1.68 9.24 -7.41
N ALA A 100 -2.05 8.00 -7.05
CA ALA A 100 -2.88 7.73 -5.88
C ALA A 100 -2.10 7.97 -4.57
N HIS A 101 -2.82 8.33 -3.51
CA HIS A 101 -2.24 8.47 -2.18
C HIS A 101 -2.79 7.39 -1.27
N ILE A 102 -1.92 6.74 -0.51
CA ILE A 102 -2.28 5.72 0.47
C ILE A 102 -1.65 6.10 1.80
N GLY A 103 -2.44 6.12 2.85
CA GLY A 103 -2.01 6.40 4.20
C GLY A 103 -1.12 5.32 4.81
N SER A 104 -0.91 5.41 6.11
CA SER A 104 -0.06 4.51 6.88
C SER A 104 -0.81 3.25 7.32
N ASN A 105 -0.07 2.18 7.56
CA ASN A 105 -0.58 0.90 8.09
C ASN A 105 -1.68 0.24 7.24
N CYS A 106 -1.71 0.49 5.94
CA CYS A 106 -2.71 -0.09 5.05
C CYS A 106 -2.36 -1.53 4.63
N ASN A 107 -3.40 -2.37 4.51
CA ASN A 107 -3.32 -3.71 3.96
C ASN A 107 -3.86 -3.72 2.53
N LEU A 108 -3.06 -4.19 1.57
CA LEU A 108 -3.52 -4.44 0.20
C LEU A 108 -3.45 -5.94 -0.07
N SER A 109 -4.61 -6.58 -0.22
CA SER A 109 -4.69 -7.98 -0.57
C SER A 109 -4.44 -8.20 -2.07
N GLN A 110 -4.32 -9.44 -2.51
CA GLN A 110 -4.13 -9.79 -3.92
C GLN A 110 -5.30 -9.29 -4.80
N LEU A 111 -5.01 -9.04 -6.07
CA LEU A 111 -5.96 -8.57 -7.10
C LEU A 111 -6.61 -7.21 -6.81
N VAL A 112 -6.09 -6.44 -5.86
CA VAL A 112 -6.57 -5.09 -5.57
C VAL A 112 -6.18 -4.15 -6.70
N THR A 113 -7.13 -3.30 -7.10
CA THR A 113 -6.90 -2.21 -8.06
C THR A 113 -7.29 -0.88 -7.45
N ILE A 114 -6.32 0.05 -7.38
CA ILE A 114 -6.53 1.46 -7.03
C ILE A 114 -6.24 2.28 -8.29
N GLY A 115 -7.30 2.71 -8.97
CA GLY A 115 -7.22 3.21 -10.34
C GLY A 115 -7.66 4.66 -10.51
N VAL A 116 -7.29 5.24 -11.65
CA VAL A 116 -7.71 6.57 -12.07
C VAL A 116 -9.00 6.49 -12.90
N SER A 117 -9.98 7.36 -12.63
CA SER A 117 -11.06 7.64 -13.56
C SER A 117 -10.65 8.80 -14.48
N ARG A 118 -10.81 8.63 -15.78
CA ARG A 118 -10.48 9.66 -16.77
C ARG A 118 -11.73 10.32 -17.40
N ARG A 119 -12.92 10.00 -16.88
CA ARG A 119 -14.20 10.49 -17.42
C ARG A 119 -15.19 10.81 -16.31
N GLY A 120 -16.13 11.71 -16.63
CA GLY A 120 -17.25 12.05 -15.75
C GLY A 120 -16.87 12.90 -14.54
N GLU A 121 -17.82 13.06 -13.64
CA GLU A 121 -17.69 13.87 -12.42
C GLU A 121 -16.64 13.35 -11.43
N MET A 122 -16.37 12.03 -11.49
CA MET A 122 -15.39 11.37 -10.62
C MET A 122 -13.98 11.27 -11.26
N MET A 123 -13.64 12.20 -12.17
CA MET A 123 -12.32 12.23 -12.79
C MET A 123 -11.23 12.50 -11.75
N GLY A 124 -10.27 11.58 -11.62
CA GLY A 124 -9.18 11.68 -10.66
C GLY A 124 -8.79 10.33 -10.09
N VAL A 125 -8.11 10.36 -8.94
CA VAL A 125 -7.57 9.18 -8.27
C VAL A 125 -8.05 9.11 -6.82
N PRO A 126 -8.13 7.91 -6.24
CA PRO A 126 -8.47 7.74 -4.84
C PRO A 126 -7.39 8.28 -3.90
N VAL A 127 -7.85 8.83 -2.78
CA VAL A 127 -7.04 9.10 -1.60
C VAL A 127 -7.50 8.13 -0.51
N ILE A 128 -6.59 7.25 -0.09
CA ILE A 128 -6.84 6.22 0.93
C ILE A 128 -6.26 6.72 2.25
N GLY A 129 -7.05 6.69 3.31
CA GLY A 129 -6.64 7.06 4.66
C GLY A 129 -5.69 6.06 5.33
N ASP A 130 -5.50 6.25 6.62
CA ASP A 130 -4.66 5.39 7.46
C ASP A 130 -5.41 4.14 7.93
N GLU A 131 -4.67 3.06 8.16
CA GLU A 131 -5.21 1.81 8.72
C GLU A 131 -6.38 1.21 7.91
N VAL A 132 -6.36 1.41 6.59
CA VAL A 132 -7.39 0.87 5.70
C VAL A 132 -7.06 -0.57 5.31
N TYR A 133 -8.04 -1.46 5.48
CA TYR A 133 -7.98 -2.82 4.94
C TYR A 133 -8.66 -2.88 3.57
N ILE A 134 -7.95 -3.39 2.56
CA ILE A 134 -8.49 -3.58 1.22
C ILE A 134 -8.43 -5.07 0.88
N GLY A 135 -9.60 -5.69 0.86
CA GLY A 135 -9.78 -7.12 0.65
C GLY A 135 -9.49 -7.58 -0.78
N PRO A 136 -9.34 -8.91 -0.99
CA PRO A 136 -8.98 -9.48 -2.29
C PRO A 136 -9.92 -9.05 -3.41
N GLY A 137 -9.35 -8.69 -4.56
CA GLY A 137 -10.14 -8.35 -5.76
C GLY A 137 -10.91 -7.02 -5.66
N ALA A 138 -10.76 -6.25 -4.60
CA ALA A 138 -11.42 -4.96 -4.49
C ALA A 138 -10.91 -3.96 -5.53
N VAL A 139 -11.82 -3.17 -6.08
CA VAL A 139 -11.54 -2.15 -7.09
C VAL A 139 -12.00 -0.80 -6.58
N ILE A 140 -11.07 0.15 -6.47
CA ILE A 140 -11.33 1.50 -5.97
C ILE A 140 -10.85 2.47 -7.05
N PHE A 141 -11.71 3.32 -7.58
CA PHE A 141 -11.31 4.25 -8.62
C PHE A 141 -12.12 5.55 -8.61
N GLY A 142 -11.50 6.59 -9.21
CA GLY A 142 -12.08 7.93 -9.28
C GLY A 142 -11.57 8.86 -8.17
N ALA A 143 -11.97 10.13 -8.25
CA ALA A 143 -11.63 11.17 -7.28
C ALA A 143 -12.45 10.98 -5.99
N ILE A 144 -12.17 9.94 -5.24
CA ILE A 144 -12.87 9.59 -4.00
C ILE A 144 -11.92 9.53 -2.81
N GLN A 145 -12.48 9.69 -1.63
CA GLN A 145 -11.77 9.53 -0.36
C GLN A 145 -12.24 8.27 0.36
N VAL A 146 -11.28 7.47 0.83
CA VAL A 146 -11.53 6.36 1.74
C VAL A 146 -11.03 6.77 3.11
N GLY A 147 -11.94 6.93 4.05
CA GLY A 147 -11.63 7.39 5.41
C GLY A 147 -10.76 6.41 6.18
N ASP A 148 -10.11 6.92 7.23
CA ASP A 148 -9.26 6.13 8.11
C ASP A 148 -10.02 4.93 8.68
N ARG A 149 -9.30 3.82 8.91
CA ARG A 149 -9.84 2.60 9.51
C ARG A 149 -11.01 1.97 8.76
N ALA A 150 -11.23 2.34 7.49
CA ALA A 150 -12.23 1.68 6.67
C ALA A 150 -11.80 0.25 6.28
N ALA A 151 -12.78 -0.62 6.04
CA ALA A 151 -12.56 -1.96 5.50
C ALA A 151 -13.33 -2.14 4.20
N ILE A 152 -12.62 -2.48 3.14
CA ILE A 152 -13.19 -2.77 1.82
C ILE A 152 -13.22 -4.28 1.65
N GLY A 153 -14.41 -4.85 1.58
CA GLY A 153 -14.61 -6.29 1.44
C GLY A 153 -14.12 -6.85 0.10
N ALA A 154 -13.98 -8.16 0.04
CA ALA A 154 -13.53 -8.86 -1.17
C ALA A 154 -14.44 -8.55 -2.37
N ASN A 155 -13.82 -8.34 -3.55
CA ASN A 155 -14.50 -8.02 -4.81
C ASN A 155 -15.44 -6.81 -4.76
N CYS A 156 -15.28 -5.94 -3.76
CA CYS A 156 -16.07 -4.71 -3.68
C CYS A 156 -15.62 -3.70 -4.71
N VAL A 157 -16.57 -3.05 -5.39
CA VAL A 157 -16.29 -1.97 -6.35
C VAL A 157 -16.71 -0.64 -5.75
N VAL A 158 -15.71 0.18 -5.38
CA VAL A 158 -15.88 1.46 -4.69
C VAL A 158 -15.72 2.61 -5.68
N THR A 159 -16.79 3.39 -5.83
CA THR A 159 -16.86 4.54 -6.75
C THR A 159 -17.41 5.81 -6.08
N LYS A 160 -17.51 5.80 -4.77
CA LYS A 160 -17.97 6.92 -3.94
C LYS A 160 -17.13 7.00 -2.68
N ASP A 161 -17.13 8.14 -2.04
CA ASP A 161 -16.45 8.33 -0.76
C ASP A 161 -16.90 7.28 0.27
N VAL A 162 -15.93 6.82 1.05
CA VAL A 162 -16.12 5.86 2.12
C VAL A 162 -15.89 6.55 3.45
N PRO A 163 -16.88 6.61 4.34
CA PRO A 163 -16.71 7.19 5.65
C PRO A 163 -15.63 6.48 6.48
N GLU A 164 -15.09 7.21 7.45
CA GLU A 164 -14.18 6.64 8.44
C GLU A 164 -14.82 5.43 9.15
N SER A 165 -14.04 4.38 9.36
CA SER A 165 -14.45 3.12 9.99
C SER A 165 -15.63 2.41 9.30
N ALA A 166 -15.98 2.78 8.06
CA ALA A 166 -17.02 2.08 7.32
C ALA A 166 -16.50 0.74 6.77
N VAL A 167 -17.38 -0.26 6.79
CA VAL A 167 -17.16 -1.55 6.11
C VAL A 167 -17.96 -1.54 4.82
N MET A 168 -17.27 -1.68 3.68
CA MET A 168 -17.87 -1.67 2.34
C MET A 168 -17.96 -3.07 1.77
N ALA A 169 -19.05 -3.40 1.12
CA ALA A 169 -19.19 -4.67 0.37
C ALA A 169 -20.08 -4.51 -0.86
N GLY A 170 -19.90 -5.42 -1.82
CA GLY A 170 -20.75 -5.56 -3.01
C GLY A 170 -20.33 -4.77 -4.24
N VAL A 171 -21.11 -4.91 -5.32
CA VAL A 171 -20.93 -4.26 -6.63
C VAL A 171 -22.27 -3.69 -7.07
N PRO A 172 -22.46 -2.37 -7.05
CA PRO A 172 -21.58 -1.35 -6.48
C PRO A 172 -21.45 -1.46 -4.95
N GLY A 173 -20.30 -0.99 -4.41
CA GLY A 173 -20.03 -1.02 -2.98
C GLY A 173 -21.02 -0.19 -2.15
N LYS A 174 -21.46 -0.77 -1.05
CA LYS A 174 -22.35 -0.12 -0.06
C LYS A 174 -21.78 -0.30 1.34
N VAL A 175 -22.00 0.68 2.20
CA VAL A 175 -21.70 0.55 3.64
C VAL A 175 -22.63 -0.49 4.25
N ILE A 176 -22.04 -1.49 4.93
CA ILE A 176 -22.77 -2.57 5.61
C ILE A 176 -22.62 -2.51 7.14
N SER A 177 -21.57 -1.88 7.66
CA SER A 177 -21.36 -1.61 9.10
C SER A 177 -20.31 -0.50 9.29
N TYR A 178 -20.02 -0.15 10.53
CA TYR A 178 -18.98 0.79 10.94
C TYR A 178 -17.98 0.17 11.93
N GLU A 179 -17.76 -1.13 11.85
CA GLU A 179 -16.77 -1.84 12.67
C GLU A 179 -15.33 -1.63 12.15
N GLY A 180 -15.21 -1.10 10.95
CA GLY A 180 -13.94 -0.73 10.34
C GLY A 180 -13.01 -1.90 10.05
N SER A 181 -11.72 -1.59 10.02
CA SER A 181 -10.63 -2.53 9.78
C SER A 181 -10.16 -3.26 11.04
N ALA A 182 -10.86 -3.11 12.16
CA ALA A 182 -10.52 -3.81 13.41
C ALA A 182 -10.40 -5.31 13.18
N GLY A 183 -9.34 -5.94 13.70
CA GLY A 183 -9.05 -7.35 13.48
C GLY A 183 -8.33 -7.70 12.17
N TYR A 184 -8.23 -6.78 11.21
CA TYR A 184 -7.44 -6.97 9.97
C TYR A 184 -6.08 -6.28 10.04
N ILE A 185 -5.98 -5.17 10.77
CA ILE A 185 -4.77 -4.37 10.90
C ILE A 185 -4.06 -4.73 12.21
N HIS A 186 -2.89 -5.36 12.09
CA HIS A 186 -2.09 -5.80 13.24
C HIS A 186 -0.68 -5.23 13.18
N ASN A 187 0.03 -5.25 14.31
CA ASN A 187 1.44 -4.87 14.41
C ASN A 187 1.70 -3.46 13.83
N THR A 188 0.97 -2.46 14.24
CA THR A 188 1.20 -1.08 13.83
C THR A 188 2.21 -0.42 14.76
N LEU A 189 3.16 0.35 14.18
CA LEU A 189 3.89 1.35 14.95
C LEU A 189 2.95 2.55 15.07
N GLY A 190 2.82 3.09 16.28
CA GLY A 190 2.03 4.30 16.51
C GLY A 190 2.45 5.41 15.54
N ARG A 191 1.53 6.34 15.24
CA ARG A 191 1.85 7.52 14.43
C ARG A 191 3.05 8.23 15.05
N ALA A 192 4.14 8.37 14.28
CA ALA A 192 5.25 9.25 14.61
C ALA A 192 4.85 10.70 14.42
#